data_972f7d662f1a79658843002c3f5cf363
#
_entry.id   972f7d662f1a79658843002c3f5cf363
#
_cell.length_a   1.000
_cell.length_b   1.000
_cell.length_c   1.000
_cell.angle_alpha   90.00
_cell.angle_beta   90.00
_cell.angle_gamma   90.00
#
_symmetry.space_group_name_H-M   'P 1'
#
loop_
_entity.id
_entity.type
_entity.pdbx_description
1 polymer ?
#
loop_
_entity_poly.entity_id
_entity_poly.type
_entity_poly.pdbx_seq_one_letter_code
_entity_poly.pdbx_strand_id
1 'polypeptide(L)'
;MKKLNTYWVTLIVIVTIVAGYYTYHKVIIKNVFEEVYDSYYSFSVLGSIDDMPQIEPIPRDEKGAAVVVLNYKENKKENRIEISLGNYKDIQTLSILYSTLVSEEVYLDIIYVYDMNTHILKNYVRFYGDNIPETKDKVSQTRELLQKYNISKEQLQKISDEGLDKVLTDWKNYSGSSYSKDNMGRLTIEKDEFLK
;
A
#
# COMPACT_ATOMS: atom_id res chain seq x y z
N MET A 1 8.76 32.24 -45.01
CA MET A 1 8.56 31.33 -43.86
C MET A 1 8.30 29.95 -44.38
N LYS A 2 9.21 28.97 -44.13
CA LYS A 2 8.97 27.55 -44.51
C LYS A 2 7.82 27.00 -43.64
N LYS A 3 6.78 26.48 -44.27
CA LYS A 3 5.71 25.77 -43.56
C LYS A 3 6.34 24.60 -42.81
N LEU A 4 6.33 24.64 -41.50
CA LEU A 4 6.72 23.50 -40.67
C LEU A 4 5.78 22.34 -41.05
N ASN A 5 6.35 21.21 -41.45
CA ASN A 5 5.55 20.09 -41.88
C ASN A 5 4.70 19.61 -40.69
N THR A 6 3.41 19.42 -40.88
CA THR A 6 2.44 19.01 -39.83
C THR A 6 2.92 17.79 -39.05
N TYR A 7 3.61 16.87 -39.70
CA TYR A 7 4.20 15.69 -39.05
C TYR A 7 5.25 16.05 -37.98
N TRP A 8 6.09 17.06 -38.22
CA TRP A 8 7.08 17.50 -37.25
C TRP A 8 6.44 18.21 -36.06
N VAL A 9 5.37 18.96 -36.28
CA VAL A 9 4.61 19.59 -35.20
C VAL A 9 3.95 18.54 -34.31
N THR A 10 3.29 17.54 -34.93
CA THR A 10 2.67 16.43 -34.19
C THR A 10 3.71 15.63 -33.39
N LEU A 11 4.86 15.32 -33.99
CA LEU A 11 5.94 14.61 -33.30
C LEU A 11 6.46 15.37 -32.09
N ILE A 12 6.69 16.68 -32.25
CA ILE A 12 7.14 17.54 -31.13
C ILE A 12 6.12 17.54 -30.00
N VAL A 13 4.82 17.65 -30.32
CA VAL A 13 3.76 17.62 -29.30
C VAL A 13 3.75 16.29 -28.55
N ILE A 14 3.83 15.18 -29.26
CA ILE A 14 3.87 13.83 -28.65
C ILE A 14 5.10 13.71 -27.74
N VAL A 15 6.28 14.08 -28.23
CA VAL A 15 7.52 14.02 -27.43
C VAL A 15 7.44 14.91 -26.20
N THR A 16 6.84 16.10 -26.33
CA THR A 16 6.67 17.01 -25.19
C THR A 16 5.71 16.43 -24.14
N ILE A 17 4.60 15.82 -24.57
CA ILE A 17 3.64 15.18 -23.66
C ILE A 17 4.31 13.99 -22.94
N VAL A 18 5.02 13.14 -23.68
CA VAL A 18 5.72 11.98 -23.08
C VAL A 18 6.83 12.42 -22.13
N ALA A 19 7.63 13.40 -22.51
CA ALA A 19 8.68 13.96 -21.66
C ALA A 19 8.09 14.66 -20.43
N GLY A 20 7.00 15.40 -20.59
CA GLY A 20 6.27 16.04 -19.50
C GLY A 20 5.71 15.02 -18.52
N TYR A 21 5.06 13.96 -19.01
CA TYR A 21 4.55 12.86 -18.20
C TYR A 21 5.68 12.14 -17.44
N TYR A 22 6.77 11.82 -18.14
CA TYR A 22 7.93 11.15 -17.54
C TYR A 22 8.60 12.01 -16.46
N THR A 23 8.73 13.32 -16.72
CA THR A 23 9.30 14.27 -15.75
C THR A 23 8.38 14.43 -14.55
N TYR A 24 7.06 14.54 -14.78
CA TYR A 24 6.05 14.60 -13.73
C TYR A 24 6.16 13.38 -12.81
N HIS A 25 6.14 12.17 -13.37
CA HIS A 25 6.28 10.94 -12.59
C HIS A 25 7.59 10.86 -11.78
N LYS A 26 8.72 11.24 -12.39
CA LYS A 26 10.01 11.20 -11.66
C LYS A 26 10.21 12.30 -10.62
N VAL A 27 9.59 13.46 -10.81
CA VAL A 27 9.79 14.61 -9.91
C VAL A 27 8.76 14.62 -8.79
N ILE A 28 7.53 14.22 -9.07
CA ILE A 28 6.41 14.29 -8.14
C ILE A 28 6.26 12.98 -7.37
N ILE A 29 6.30 11.84 -8.07
CA ILE A 29 6.24 10.52 -7.43
C ILE A 29 7.62 10.15 -6.90
N LYS A 30 7.77 10.20 -5.59
CA LYS A 30 9.07 10.01 -4.92
C LYS A 30 9.29 8.58 -4.46
N ASN A 31 8.23 7.79 -4.35
CA ASN A 31 8.28 6.44 -3.82
C ASN A 31 7.07 5.61 -4.29
N VAL A 32 7.12 4.32 -4.02
CA VAL A 32 6.09 3.36 -4.44
C VAL A 32 4.71 3.66 -3.84
N PHE A 33 4.64 4.18 -2.63
CA PHE A 33 3.34 4.46 -1.97
C PHE A 33 2.63 5.65 -2.62
N GLU A 34 3.39 6.67 -3.04
CA GLU A 34 2.85 7.78 -3.83
C GLU A 34 2.38 7.30 -5.21
N GLU A 35 3.15 6.39 -5.84
CA GLU A 35 2.77 5.80 -7.12
C GLU A 35 1.45 5.01 -7.02
N VAL A 36 1.31 4.16 -6.00
CA VAL A 36 0.06 3.41 -5.74
C VAL A 36 -1.10 4.37 -5.49
N TYR A 37 -0.89 5.39 -4.66
CA TYR A 37 -1.92 6.36 -4.31
C TYR A 37 -2.40 7.15 -5.52
N ASP A 38 -1.48 7.70 -6.32
CA ASP A 38 -1.79 8.47 -7.52
C ASP A 38 -2.50 7.62 -8.59
N SER A 39 -1.99 6.41 -8.81
CA SER A 39 -2.59 5.46 -9.75
C SER A 39 -4.00 5.05 -9.33
N TYR A 40 -4.25 4.86 -8.06
CA TYR A 40 -5.59 4.52 -7.55
C TYR A 40 -6.61 5.61 -7.88
N TYR A 41 -6.26 6.88 -7.67
CA TYR A 41 -7.14 7.98 -8.07
C TYR A 41 -7.40 8.02 -9.57
N SER A 42 -6.39 7.71 -10.37
CA SER A 42 -6.51 7.63 -11.83
C SER A 42 -7.38 6.44 -12.26
N PHE A 43 -7.24 5.29 -11.62
CA PHE A 43 -8.00 4.06 -11.93
C PHE A 43 -9.46 4.13 -11.46
N SER A 44 -9.76 4.78 -10.35
CA SER A 44 -11.15 4.97 -9.90
C SER A 44 -11.99 5.80 -10.87
N VAL A 45 -11.33 6.58 -11.74
CA VAL A 45 -11.95 7.39 -12.78
C VAL A 45 -12.11 6.60 -14.09
N LEU A 46 -11.23 5.63 -14.38
CA LEU A 46 -11.18 4.93 -15.66
C LEU A 46 -11.97 3.60 -15.69
N GLY A 47 -12.54 3.17 -14.58
CA GLY A 47 -13.41 1.98 -14.49
C GLY A 47 -12.71 0.66 -14.80
N SER A 48 -13.02 -0.34 -14.00
CA SER A 48 -12.77 -1.78 -14.10
C SER A 48 -11.61 -2.23 -15.02
N ILE A 49 -10.55 -2.67 -14.42
CA ILE A 49 -9.53 -3.44 -15.10
C ILE A 49 -9.85 -4.91 -14.84
N ASP A 50 -10.25 -5.63 -15.91
CA ASP A 50 -10.77 -7.00 -15.84
C ASP A 50 -9.80 -8.06 -15.27
N ASP A 51 -8.51 -7.77 -15.17
CA ASP A 51 -7.47 -8.71 -14.72
C ASP A 51 -6.90 -8.42 -13.32
N MET A 52 -7.38 -7.38 -12.62
CA MET A 52 -7.02 -7.23 -11.22
C MET A 52 -7.78 -8.21 -10.33
N PRO A 53 -7.12 -8.81 -9.31
CA PRO A 53 -7.86 -9.46 -8.24
C PRO A 53 -8.88 -8.46 -7.72
N GLN A 54 -10.17 -8.84 -7.75
CA GLN A 54 -11.32 -7.95 -7.60
C GLN A 54 -11.06 -6.81 -6.63
N ILE A 55 -10.77 -5.64 -7.17
CA ILE A 55 -10.81 -4.39 -6.42
C ILE A 55 -12.30 -4.08 -6.36
N GLU A 56 -12.94 -4.44 -5.26
CA GLU A 56 -14.27 -3.92 -4.97
C GLU A 56 -14.09 -2.49 -4.47
N PRO A 57 -14.46 -1.47 -5.24
CA PRO A 57 -14.50 -0.11 -4.73
C PRO A 57 -15.58 -0.07 -3.65
N ILE A 58 -15.17 -0.04 -2.40
CA ILE A 58 -16.10 0.27 -1.32
C ILE A 58 -16.49 1.73 -1.52
N PRO A 59 -17.80 2.05 -1.58
CA PRO A 59 -18.27 3.41 -1.74
C PRO A 59 -17.57 4.31 -0.71
N ARG A 60 -17.13 5.49 -1.14
CA ARG A 60 -16.63 6.50 -0.21
C ARG A 60 -17.71 6.70 0.83
N ASP A 61 -17.36 6.47 2.10
CA ASP A 61 -18.23 6.92 3.15
C ASP A 61 -18.34 8.46 3.10
N GLU A 62 -19.31 9.03 3.78
CA GLU A 62 -19.50 10.49 3.84
C GLU A 62 -18.27 11.24 4.39
N LYS A 63 -17.28 10.51 4.92
CA LYS A 63 -16.02 11.01 5.47
C LYS A 63 -14.86 10.96 4.49
N GLY A 64 -15.07 10.45 3.28
CA GLY A 64 -14.06 10.44 2.22
C GLY A 64 -13.01 9.34 2.33
N ALA A 65 -13.18 8.38 3.22
CA ALA A 65 -12.32 7.19 3.26
C ALA A 65 -12.73 6.23 2.12
N ALA A 66 -11.76 5.83 1.31
CA ALA A 66 -11.94 4.76 0.34
C ALA A 66 -11.15 3.56 0.83
N VAL A 67 -11.79 2.41 0.99
CA VAL A 67 -11.11 1.15 1.30
C VAL A 67 -11.10 0.29 0.04
N VAL A 68 -9.92 -0.16 -0.34
CA VAL A 68 -9.74 -1.11 -1.43
C VAL A 68 -9.28 -2.41 -0.82
N VAL A 69 -10.08 -3.45 -0.96
CA VAL A 69 -9.71 -4.78 -0.51
C VAL A 69 -9.16 -5.56 -1.69
N LEU A 70 -7.87 -5.82 -1.70
CA LEU A 70 -7.26 -6.78 -2.62
C LEU A 70 -7.50 -8.18 -2.06
N ASN A 71 -8.57 -8.83 -2.51
CA ASN A 71 -8.79 -10.22 -2.19
C ASN A 71 -7.84 -11.10 -3.01
N TYR A 72 -6.71 -11.49 -2.42
CA TYR A 72 -5.89 -12.55 -2.99
C TYR A 72 -6.68 -13.86 -2.94
N LYS A 73 -6.87 -14.48 -4.10
CA LYS A 73 -7.63 -15.74 -4.25
C LYS A 73 -7.00 -16.95 -3.53
N GLU A 74 -5.74 -16.84 -3.13
CA GLU A 74 -5.02 -17.92 -2.46
C GLU A 74 -5.35 -17.92 -0.97
N ASN A 75 -6.10 -18.92 -0.53
CA ASN A 75 -6.40 -19.21 0.87
C ASN A 75 -6.97 -18.04 1.68
N LYS A 76 -8.19 -17.65 1.38
CA LYS A 76 -8.95 -16.60 2.09
C LYS A 76 -9.00 -16.72 3.61
N LYS A 77 -8.56 -17.86 4.19
CA LYS A 77 -8.54 -18.08 5.64
C LYS A 77 -7.18 -17.80 6.29
N GLU A 78 -6.08 -17.87 5.54
CA GLU A 78 -4.75 -17.80 6.15
C GLU A 78 -4.09 -16.42 6.03
N ASN A 79 -4.21 -15.78 4.88
CA ASN A 79 -3.60 -14.46 4.67
C ASN A 79 -4.56 -13.52 3.96
N ARG A 80 -4.62 -12.28 4.43
CA ARG A 80 -5.43 -11.22 3.87
C ARG A 80 -4.58 -9.99 3.65
N ILE A 81 -4.75 -9.34 2.50
CA ILE A 81 -4.13 -8.05 2.22
C ILE A 81 -5.24 -7.05 1.93
N GLU A 82 -5.16 -5.90 2.58
CA GLU A 82 -6.02 -4.75 2.32
C GLU A 82 -5.17 -3.54 2.03
N ILE A 83 -5.57 -2.77 1.01
CA ILE A 83 -5.02 -1.45 0.76
C ILE A 83 -6.14 -0.45 0.97
N SER A 84 -5.91 0.52 1.84
CA SER A 84 -6.88 1.57 2.12
C SER A 84 -6.27 2.95 1.94
N LEU A 85 -7.07 3.86 1.37
CA LEU A 85 -6.71 5.26 1.21
C LEU A 85 -7.50 6.08 2.22
N GLY A 86 -6.78 6.80 3.07
CA GLY A 86 -7.36 7.78 3.97
C GLY A 86 -7.21 9.19 3.39
N ASN A 87 -8.32 9.90 3.30
CA ASN A 87 -8.31 11.34 3.01
C ASN A 87 -9.28 12.02 3.99
N TYR A 88 -8.74 12.41 5.14
CA TYR A 88 -9.51 13.07 6.19
C TYR A 88 -8.90 14.42 6.50
N LYS A 89 -9.62 15.48 6.21
CA LYS A 89 -9.14 16.87 6.28
C LYS A 89 -7.89 17.01 5.40
N ASP A 90 -6.76 17.36 6.03
CA ASP A 90 -5.49 17.57 5.32
C ASP A 90 -4.55 16.34 5.45
N ILE A 91 -5.06 15.22 5.96
CA ILE A 91 -4.27 13.99 6.15
C ILE A 91 -4.56 13.03 5.02
N GLN A 92 -3.55 12.79 4.18
CA GLN A 92 -3.60 11.83 3.08
C GLN A 92 -2.70 10.65 3.42
N THR A 93 -3.29 9.47 3.55
CA THR A 93 -2.56 8.25 3.90
C THR A 93 -2.87 7.11 2.94
N LEU A 94 -1.86 6.29 2.69
CA LEU A 94 -2.02 4.96 2.11
C LEU A 94 -1.70 3.94 3.19
N SER A 95 -2.63 3.03 3.47
CA SER A 95 -2.40 1.95 4.43
C SER A 95 -2.44 0.60 3.71
N ILE A 96 -1.47 -0.26 4.04
CA ILE A 96 -1.40 -1.64 3.60
C ILE A 96 -1.50 -2.50 4.85
N LEU A 97 -2.53 -3.32 4.93
CA LEU A 97 -2.69 -4.33 5.97
C LEU A 97 -2.30 -5.69 5.40
N TYR A 98 -1.36 -6.35 6.05
CA TYR A 98 -1.09 -7.77 5.86
C TYR A 98 -1.50 -8.52 7.12
N SER A 99 -2.46 -9.43 6.98
CA SER A 99 -3.04 -10.20 8.08
C SER A 99 -2.74 -11.67 7.86
N THR A 100 -2.17 -12.34 8.84
CA THR A 100 -1.89 -13.78 8.81
C THR A 100 -2.55 -14.50 9.99
N LEU A 101 -3.12 -15.67 9.72
CA LEU A 101 -3.74 -16.49 10.75
C LEU A 101 -2.66 -17.15 11.62
N VAL A 102 -2.69 -16.91 12.92
CA VAL A 102 -1.75 -17.48 13.90
C VAL A 102 -2.38 -18.56 14.75
N SER A 103 -3.70 -18.54 14.90
CA SER A 103 -4.48 -19.54 15.59
C SER A 103 -5.92 -19.46 15.12
N GLU A 104 -6.77 -20.39 15.52
CA GLU A 104 -8.20 -20.35 15.22
C GLU A 104 -8.80 -18.99 15.58
N GLU A 105 -9.34 -18.28 14.56
CA GLU A 105 -9.94 -16.94 14.69
C GLU A 105 -9.02 -15.82 15.23
N VAL A 106 -7.71 -16.05 15.27
CA VAL A 106 -6.73 -15.04 15.71
C VAL A 106 -5.75 -14.73 14.60
N TYR A 107 -5.68 -13.48 14.25
CA TYR A 107 -4.83 -12.93 13.20
C TYR A 107 -3.75 -12.03 13.79
N LEU A 108 -2.56 -12.13 13.21
CA LEU A 108 -1.49 -11.16 13.39
C LEU A 108 -1.52 -10.20 12.21
N ASP A 109 -1.75 -8.94 12.50
CA ASP A 109 -1.79 -7.86 11.52
C ASP A 109 -0.47 -7.08 11.54
N ILE A 110 0.14 -6.94 10.37
CA ILE A 110 1.19 -5.95 10.10
C ILE A 110 0.57 -4.86 9.24
N ILE A 111 0.55 -3.64 9.74
CA ILE A 111 -0.06 -2.49 9.09
C ILE A 111 1.04 -1.50 8.71
N TYR A 112 1.13 -1.18 7.45
CA TYR A 112 1.99 -0.12 6.92
C TYR A 112 1.13 1.09 6.63
N VAL A 113 1.46 2.24 7.22
CA VAL A 113 0.77 3.51 6.98
C VAL A 113 1.77 4.51 6.45
N TYR A 114 1.58 4.90 5.21
CA TYR A 114 2.35 5.97 4.59
C TYR A 114 1.57 7.28 4.63
N ASP A 115 2.19 8.32 5.16
CA ASP A 115 1.66 9.67 5.20
C ASP A 115 2.25 10.48 4.03
N MET A 116 1.38 10.92 3.11
CA MET A 116 1.74 11.66 1.91
C MET A 116 2.37 13.03 2.22
N ASN A 117 2.01 13.65 3.35
CA ASN A 117 2.46 14.98 3.71
C ASN A 117 3.86 14.96 4.33
N THR A 118 4.14 13.96 5.16
CA THR A 118 5.41 13.84 5.88
C THR A 118 6.41 12.93 5.20
N HIS A 119 5.97 12.13 4.22
CA HIS A 119 6.75 11.09 3.55
C HIS A 119 7.31 10.02 4.51
N ILE A 120 6.57 9.73 5.58
CA ILE A 120 6.92 8.75 6.59
C ILE A 120 6.06 7.51 6.41
N LEU A 121 6.72 6.35 6.31
CA LEU A 121 6.10 5.04 6.39
C LEU A 121 6.23 4.53 7.82
N LYS A 122 5.12 4.35 8.50
CA LYS A 122 5.04 3.69 9.82
C LYS A 122 4.52 2.29 9.66
N ASN A 123 5.08 1.35 10.40
CA ASN A 123 4.49 0.04 10.53
C ASN A 123 4.01 -0.19 11.97
N TYR A 124 2.94 -0.97 12.07
CA TYR A 124 2.31 -1.31 13.35
C TYR A 124 2.06 -2.80 13.38
N VAL A 125 2.22 -3.37 14.58
CA VAL A 125 1.94 -4.76 14.88
C VAL A 125 0.76 -4.83 15.82
N ARG A 126 -0.24 -5.63 15.48
CA ARG A 126 -1.37 -5.89 16.38
C ARG A 126 -1.94 -7.28 16.16
N PHE A 127 -2.69 -7.77 17.13
CA PHE A 127 -3.53 -8.95 16.97
C PHE A 127 -4.98 -8.53 16.81
N TYR A 128 -5.70 -9.31 16.00
CA TYR A 128 -7.12 -9.15 15.76
C TYR A 128 -7.83 -10.52 15.82
N GLY A 129 -9.04 -10.57 16.36
CA GLY A 129 -9.86 -11.77 16.44
C GLY A 129 -10.97 -11.61 17.47
N ASP A 130 -12.02 -12.43 17.34
CA ASP A 130 -13.21 -12.33 18.20
C ASP A 130 -12.91 -12.58 19.69
N ASN A 131 -11.85 -13.33 19.96
CA ASN A 131 -11.41 -13.65 21.31
C ASN A 131 -10.32 -12.71 21.86
N ILE A 132 -10.00 -11.62 21.14
CA ILE A 132 -9.03 -10.63 21.58
C ILE A 132 -9.78 -9.46 22.24
N PRO A 133 -9.67 -9.27 23.57
CA PRO A 133 -10.40 -8.21 24.25
C PRO A 133 -9.88 -6.83 23.81
N GLU A 134 -10.81 -5.89 23.71
CA GLU A 134 -10.42 -4.49 23.54
C GLU A 134 -9.70 -3.97 24.76
N THR A 135 -8.56 -3.34 24.55
CA THR A 135 -7.78 -2.69 25.61
C THR A 135 -7.24 -1.34 25.17
N LYS A 136 -7.00 -0.47 26.13
CA LYS A 136 -6.30 0.80 25.89
C LYS A 136 -4.79 0.59 25.76
N ASP A 137 -4.24 -0.43 26.43
CA ASP A 137 -2.82 -0.78 26.37
C ASP A 137 -2.57 -1.85 25.28
N LYS A 138 -2.56 -1.38 24.03
CA LYS A 138 -2.31 -2.24 22.87
C LYS A 138 -0.90 -2.82 22.83
N VAL A 139 0.07 -2.10 23.38
CA VAL A 139 1.48 -2.52 23.41
C VAL A 139 1.66 -3.74 24.32
N SER A 140 1.19 -3.65 25.58
CA SER A 140 1.26 -4.80 26.51
C SER A 140 0.50 -5.99 25.98
N GLN A 141 -0.70 -5.78 25.44
CA GLN A 141 -1.49 -6.84 24.82
C GLN A 141 -0.74 -7.53 23.66
N THR A 142 -0.15 -6.75 22.77
CA THR A 142 0.61 -7.32 21.64
C THR A 142 1.80 -8.14 22.14
N ARG A 143 2.52 -7.65 23.16
CA ARG A 143 3.66 -8.36 23.76
C ARG A 143 3.23 -9.71 24.37
N GLU A 144 2.16 -9.73 25.14
CA GLU A 144 1.61 -10.95 25.74
C GLU A 144 1.18 -11.96 24.66
N LEU A 145 0.54 -11.49 23.59
CA LEU A 145 0.08 -12.37 22.52
C LEU A 145 1.24 -12.90 21.66
N LEU A 146 2.28 -12.11 21.42
CA LEU A 146 3.50 -12.61 20.78
C LEU A 146 4.13 -13.74 21.59
N GLN A 147 4.19 -13.61 22.92
CA GLN A 147 4.67 -14.66 23.82
C GLN A 147 3.74 -15.88 23.81
N LYS A 148 2.43 -15.66 23.93
CA LYS A 148 1.43 -16.75 23.94
C LYS A 148 1.49 -17.62 22.69
N TYR A 149 1.71 -17.00 21.52
CA TYR A 149 1.75 -17.72 20.24
C TYR A 149 3.19 -18.09 19.82
N ASN A 150 4.19 -17.89 20.70
CA ASN A 150 5.61 -18.18 20.45
C ASN A 150 6.15 -17.52 19.17
N ILE A 151 5.72 -16.30 18.89
CA ILE A 151 6.20 -15.56 17.73
C ILE A 151 7.45 -14.79 18.13
N SER A 152 8.60 -15.23 17.61
CA SER A 152 9.87 -14.54 17.84
C SER A 152 9.97 -13.25 17.02
N LYS A 153 10.90 -12.38 17.40
CA LYS A 153 11.17 -11.15 16.64
C LYS A 153 11.58 -11.44 15.19
N GLU A 154 12.37 -12.48 14.98
CA GLU A 154 12.81 -12.91 13.66
C GLU A 154 11.65 -13.40 12.80
N GLN A 155 10.73 -14.16 13.40
CA GLN A 155 9.51 -14.60 12.73
C GLN A 155 8.61 -13.41 12.40
N LEU A 156 8.45 -12.47 13.33
CA LEU A 156 7.67 -11.26 13.12
C LEU A 156 8.26 -10.40 11.99
N GLN A 157 9.59 -10.23 11.97
CA GLN A 157 10.26 -9.51 10.90
C GLN A 157 10.08 -10.22 9.56
N LYS A 158 10.16 -11.55 9.53
CA LYS A 158 9.94 -12.34 8.31
C LYS A 158 8.52 -12.15 7.77
N ILE A 159 7.49 -12.24 8.63
CA ILE A 159 6.09 -12.02 8.25
C ILE A 159 5.92 -10.59 7.69
N SER A 160 6.49 -9.61 8.37
CA SER A 160 6.48 -8.21 7.92
C SER A 160 7.11 -8.07 6.52
N ASP A 161 8.28 -8.64 6.33
CA ASP A 161 9.01 -8.57 5.07
C ASP A 161 8.27 -9.29 3.94
N GLU A 162 7.70 -10.45 4.19
CA GLU A 162 6.93 -11.22 3.20
C GLU A 162 5.67 -10.47 2.76
N GLY A 163 4.94 -9.88 3.71
CA GLY A 163 3.73 -9.11 3.41
C GLY A 163 4.00 -7.91 2.51
N LEU A 164 5.03 -7.14 2.85
CA LEU A 164 5.40 -5.97 2.07
C LEU A 164 5.95 -6.36 0.68
N ASP A 165 6.82 -7.39 0.62
CA ASP A 165 7.39 -7.86 -0.63
C ASP A 165 6.31 -8.35 -1.60
N LYS A 166 5.34 -9.09 -1.09
CA LYS A 166 4.20 -9.56 -1.91
C LYS A 166 3.45 -8.40 -2.55
N VAL A 167 3.07 -7.39 -1.75
CA VAL A 167 2.33 -6.23 -2.26
C VAL A 167 3.14 -5.47 -3.31
N LEU A 168 4.42 -5.22 -3.04
CA LEU A 168 5.26 -4.45 -3.95
C LEU A 168 5.61 -5.22 -5.22
N THR A 169 5.76 -6.54 -5.13
CA THR A 169 5.98 -7.41 -6.30
C THR A 169 4.75 -7.45 -7.20
N ASP A 170 3.56 -7.61 -6.62
CA ASP A 170 2.31 -7.62 -7.37
C ASP A 170 2.06 -6.25 -8.01
N TRP A 171 2.31 -5.17 -7.29
CA TRP A 171 2.24 -3.83 -7.85
C TRP A 171 3.20 -3.63 -9.02
N LYS A 172 4.45 -4.03 -8.86
CA LYS A 172 5.46 -3.95 -9.93
C LYS A 172 5.04 -4.73 -11.17
N ASN A 173 4.55 -5.95 -11.00
CA ASN A 173 4.11 -6.80 -12.11
C ASN A 173 2.90 -6.20 -12.84
N TYR A 174 2.02 -5.55 -12.11
CA TYR A 174 0.83 -4.92 -12.64
C TYR A 174 1.11 -3.58 -13.34
N SER A 175 1.80 -2.67 -12.67
CA SER A 175 2.01 -1.29 -13.12
C SER A 175 3.26 -1.11 -13.98
N GLY A 176 4.17 -2.09 -14.00
CA GLY A 176 5.51 -1.93 -14.58
C GLY A 176 6.40 -1.00 -13.75
N SER A 177 6.06 -0.77 -12.47
CA SER A 177 6.82 0.10 -11.57
C SER A 177 8.31 -0.25 -11.51
N SER A 178 9.15 0.77 -11.39
CA SER A 178 10.58 0.60 -11.13
C SER A 178 10.90 0.38 -9.64
N TYR A 179 9.89 0.55 -8.77
CA TYR A 179 10.04 0.34 -7.34
C TYR A 179 9.92 -1.14 -6.97
N SER A 180 10.50 -1.50 -5.83
CA SER A 180 10.47 -2.83 -5.23
C SER A 180 10.69 -2.70 -3.73
N LYS A 181 10.66 -3.81 -2.99
CA LYS A 181 11.02 -3.83 -1.57
C LYS A 181 12.42 -3.27 -1.31
N ASP A 182 13.39 -3.60 -2.16
CA ASP A 182 14.77 -3.14 -2.02
C ASP A 182 14.99 -1.70 -2.47
N ASN A 183 14.05 -1.16 -3.23
CA ASN A 183 14.05 0.21 -3.73
C ASN A 183 12.64 0.79 -3.70
N MET A 184 12.19 1.17 -2.52
CA MET A 184 10.87 1.80 -2.36
C MET A 184 10.84 3.28 -2.75
N GLY A 185 11.99 3.88 -3.06
CA GLY A 185 12.12 5.31 -3.36
C GLY A 185 12.48 6.15 -2.13
N ARG A 186 12.15 7.43 -2.16
CA ARG A 186 12.50 8.39 -1.09
C ARG A 186 11.40 8.43 -0.04
N LEU A 187 11.65 7.80 1.10
CA LEU A 187 10.77 7.83 2.27
C LEU A 187 11.57 7.57 3.55
N THR A 188 11.01 7.95 4.68
CA THR A 188 11.54 7.60 6.00
C THR A 188 10.71 6.47 6.58
N ILE A 189 11.37 5.43 7.12
CA ILE A 189 10.69 4.30 7.75
C ILE A 189 10.79 4.44 9.27
N GLU A 190 9.65 4.54 9.94
CA GLU A 190 9.53 4.45 11.39
C GLU A 190 8.98 3.08 11.77
N LYS A 191 9.86 2.23 12.30
CA LYS A 191 9.49 0.88 12.72
C LYS A 191 8.79 0.88 14.06
N ASP A 192 7.76 0.02 14.19
CA ASP A 192 7.15 -0.35 15.45
C ASP A 192 8.20 -0.88 16.46
N GLU A 193 7.92 -0.79 17.76
CA GLU A 193 8.85 -1.27 18.80
C GLU A 193 9.11 -2.77 18.69
N PHE A 194 8.17 -3.56 18.19
CA PHE A 194 8.31 -5.00 18.00
C PHE A 194 9.15 -5.37 16.78
N LEU A 195 9.39 -4.41 15.87
CA LEU A 195 10.14 -4.59 14.61
C LEU A 195 11.49 -3.84 14.60
N LYS A 196 11.85 -3.17 15.73
CA LYS A 196 13.13 -2.46 15.90
C LYS A 196 14.30 -3.39 16.18
#